data_8bb62594a4dc70e7714221117a8db60d
#
_entry.id   8bb62594a4dc70e7714221117a8db60d
#
_cell.length_a   1.000
_cell.length_b   1.000
_cell.length_c   1.000
_cell.angle_alpha   90.00
_cell.angle_beta   90.00
_cell.angle_gamma   90.00
#
_symmetry.space_group_name_H-M   'P 1'
#
loop_
_entity.id
_entity.type
_entity.pdbx_description
1 polymer ?
#
loop_
_entity_poly.entity_id
_entity_poly.type
_entity_poly.pdbx_seq_one_letter_code
_entity_poly.pdbx_strand_id
1 'polypeptide(L)'
;MVYQRLIQQIKQDKINQLLPDESFKWINEGKRQVEWLQSRFAEASGYQWLNSPLNLHGMDLLLSIIDRWNTDTTHKQLTLNDIKAKWIAHKKGDVAFRWFKDNNQKSVLAWEWLCKNSSILVDYRRPLEDFDDLLIFFDNIKYPPEQRDLYIEKIKKRWGQQRYRENLKGKSQYNFVLSDKAAGTLEKLATQYEISRARLLEILIELEAEKNDHIPERIRTLQLLKNS
;
A
#
# COMPACT_ATOMS: atom_id res chain seq x y z
N MET A 1 61.24 -0.21 8.37
CA MET A 1 60.93 1.22 8.07
C MET A 1 59.85 1.39 6.97
N VAL A 2 59.91 0.68 5.86
CA VAL A 2 58.92 0.84 4.74
C VAL A 2 57.51 0.48 5.17
N TYR A 3 57.30 -0.64 5.86
CA TYR A 3 56.00 -1.09 6.34
C TYR A 3 55.31 -0.09 7.29
N GLN A 4 56.04 0.53 8.19
CA GLN A 4 55.45 1.50 9.12
C GLN A 4 55.01 2.78 8.41
N ARG A 5 55.79 3.23 7.40
CA ARG A 5 55.37 4.38 6.58
C ARG A 5 54.09 4.08 5.77
N LEU A 6 54.00 2.89 5.17
CA LEU A 6 52.84 2.46 4.42
C LEU A 6 51.57 2.39 5.32
N ILE A 7 51.70 1.82 6.51
CA ILE A 7 50.59 1.77 7.49
C ILE A 7 50.14 3.17 7.92
N GLN A 8 51.09 4.06 8.14
CA GLN A 8 50.81 5.47 8.49
C GLN A 8 50.07 6.18 7.34
N GLN A 9 50.52 5.96 6.10
CA GLN A 9 49.90 6.53 4.92
C GLN A 9 48.49 6.01 4.72
N ILE A 10 48.25 4.70 4.83
CA ILE A 10 46.92 4.09 4.77
C ILE A 10 45.97 4.67 5.83
N LYS A 11 46.46 4.85 7.07
CA LYS A 11 45.68 5.47 8.15
C LYS A 11 45.33 6.91 7.84
N GLN A 12 46.27 7.68 7.28
CA GLN A 12 46.00 9.06 6.92
C GLN A 12 45.06 9.19 5.75
N ASP A 13 45.21 8.34 4.72
CA ASP A 13 44.30 8.30 3.57
C ASP A 13 42.89 7.90 4.00
N LYS A 14 42.75 6.95 4.93
CA LYS A 14 41.47 6.60 5.52
C LYS A 14 40.79 7.82 6.17
N ILE A 15 41.53 8.56 7.00
CA ILE A 15 40.98 9.76 7.67
C ILE A 15 40.59 10.85 6.66
N ASN A 16 41.35 11.00 5.59
CA ASN A 16 41.13 12.04 4.60
C ASN A 16 40.05 11.73 3.57
N GLN A 17 39.72 10.45 3.35
CA GLN A 17 38.86 10.01 2.26
C GLN A 17 37.54 9.35 2.73
N LEU A 18 37.55 8.74 3.92
CA LEU A 18 36.37 8.02 4.43
C LEU A 18 35.68 8.83 5.54
N LEU A 19 34.36 8.78 5.52
CA LEU A 19 33.56 9.29 6.63
C LEU A 19 33.60 8.32 7.83
N PRO A 20 33.55 8.83 9.08
CA PRO A 20 33.49 7.97 10.24
C PRO A 20 32.13 7.21 10.31
N ASP A 21 32.16 6.01 10.89
CA ASP A 21 30.99 5.13 11.02
C ASP A 21 29.81 5.81 11.73
N GLU A 22 30.09 6.73 12.64
CA GLU A 22 29.12 7.55 13.35
C GLU A 22 28.20 8.35 12.42
N SER A 23 28.72 8.78 11.27
CA SER A 23 27.98 9.54 10.27
C SER A 23 26.81 8.75 9.68
N PHE A 24 26.88 7.42 9.72
CA PHE A 24 25.89 6.52 9.12
C PHE A 24 24.88 5.92 10.12
N LYS A 25 25.04 6.13 11.43
CA LYS A 25 24.19 5.53 12.47
C LYS A 25 22.70 5.86 12.36
N TRP A 26 22.35 6.92 11.64
CA TRP A 26 20.96 7.28 11.38
C TRP A 26 20.30 6.46 10.26
N ILE A 27 21.09 5.67 9.52
CA ILE A 27 20.60 4.81 8.45
C ILE A 27 20.21 3.46 9.06
N ASN A 28 18.97 3.30 9.46
CA ASN A 28 18.49 2.14 10.19
C ASN A 28 17.08 1.67 9.76
N GLU A 29 16.51 2.24 8.70
CA GLU A 29 15.11 2.04 8.34
C GLU A 29 14.91 0.99 7.23
N GLY A 30 15.84 0.07 7.07
CA GLY A 30 15.69 -1.06 6.17
C GLY A 30 15.89 -0.74 4.69
N LYS A 31 15.35 -1.61 3.84
CA LYS A 31 15.57 -1.64 2.39
C LYS A 31 15.17 -0.34 1.69
N ARG A 32 13.99 0.21 2.00
CA ARG A 32 13.49 1.44 1.38
C ARG A 32 14.44 2.62 1.57
N GLN A 33 14.91 2.83 2.81
CA GLN A 33 15.83 3.92 3.10
C GLN A 33 17.12 3.78 2.30
N VAL A 34 17.69 2.59 2.28
CA VAL A 34 18.95 2.32 1.58
C VAL A 34 18.81 2.51 0.07
N GLU A 35 17.77 1.98 -0.56
CA GLU A 35 17.50 2.16 -2.00
C GLU A 35 17.29 3.65 -2.35
N TRP A 36 16.55 4.38 -1.52
CA TRP A 36 16.33 5.81 -1.71
C TRP A 36 17.65 6.60 -1.61
N LEU A 37 18.49 6.28 -0.61
CA LEU A 37 19.79 6.91 -0.41
C LEU A 37 20.74 6.62 -1.55
N GLN A 38 20.80 5.38 -2.03
CA GLN A 38 21.65 5.00 -3.17
C GLN A 38 21.33 5.86 -4.39
N SER A 39 20.07 6.06 -4.70
CA SER A 39 19.64 6.93 -5.81
C SER A 39 20.11 8.38 -5.63
N ARG A 40 20.04 8.93 -4.42
CA ARG A 40 20.44 10.32 -4.14
C ARG A 40 21.96 10.51 -4.15
N PHE A 41 22.70 9.56 -3.61
CA PHE A 41 24.15 9.60 -3.68
C PHE A 41 24.66 9.36 -5.11
N ALA A 42 23.99 8.55 -5.89
CA ALA A 42 24.28 8.39 -7.31
C ALA A 42 24.15 9.72 -8.07
N GLU A 43 23.06 10.44 -7.86
CA GLU A 43 22.84 11.77 -8.44
C GLU A 43 23.94 12.76 -7.97
N ALA A 44 24.24 12.81 -6.67
CA ALA A 44 25.23 13.73 -6.11
C ALA A 44 26.66 13.45 -6.57
N SER A 45 27.00 12.18 -6.78
CA SER A 45 28.35 11.78 -7.26
C SER A 45 28.49 11.82 -8.79
N GLY A 46 27.48 12.27 -9.52
CA GLY A 46 27.50 12.28 -10.99
C GLY A 46 27.55 10.88 -11.59
N TYR A 47 26.90 9.90 -10.94
CA TYR A 47 26.88 8.49 -11.35
C TYR A 47 28.27 7.81 -11.44
N GLN A 48 29.27 8.30 -10.70
CA GLN A 48 30.62 7.67 -10.62
C GLN A 48 30.58 6.22 -10.12
N TRP A 49 29.43 5.78 -9.57
CA TRP A 49 29.19 4.44 -9.04
C TRP A 49 28.94 3.36 -10.13
N LEU A 50 28.77 3.73 -11.40
CA LEU A 50 28.53 2.76 -12.49
C LEU A 50 29.58 1.63 -12.56
N ASN A 51 30.75 1.84 -11.95
CA ASN A 51 31.80 0.86 -11.78
C ASN A 51 31.82 0.21 -10.39
N SER A 52 30.70 0.22 -9.66
CA SER A 52 30.63 -0.42 -8.34
C SER A 52 30.83 -1.93 -8.44
N PRO A 53 31.42 -2.57 -7.40
CA PRO A 53 31.61 -4.00 -7.38
C PRO A 53 30.27 -4.72 -7.55
N LEU A 54 30.21 -5.67 -8.48
CA LEU A 54 28.99 -6.39 -8.88
C LEU A 54 28.32 -7.20 -7.74
N ASN A 55 29.03 -7.46 -6.64
CA ASN A 55 28.59 -8.32 -5.55
C ASN A 55 28.16 -7.57 -4.28
N LEU A 56 28.11 -6.23 -4.31
CA LEU A 56 27.65 -5.45 -3.17
C LEU A 56 26.18 -5.10 -3.30
N HIS A 57 25.45 -5.23 -2.17
CA HIS A 57 24.02 -4.95 -2.09
C HIS A 57 23.70 -4.17 -0.81
N GLY A 58 22.54 -3.55 -0.78
CA GLY A 58 22.04 -2.88 0.42
C GLY A 58 22.99 -1.83 0.96
N MET A 59 23.27 -1.90 2.26
CA MET A 59 24.12 -0.92 2.96
C MET A 59 25.57 -0.94 2.47
N ASP A 60 26.12 -2.11 2.17
CA ASP A 60 27.50 -2.24 1.69
C ASP A 60 27.70 -1.54 0.33
N LEU A 61 26.72 -1.64 -0.55
CA LEU A 61 26.72 -0.90 -1.81
C LEU A 61 26.63 0.61 -1.56
N LEU A 62 25.77 1.06 -0.66
CA LEU A 62 25.64 2.48 -0.31
C LEU A 62 26.98 3.05 0.22
N LEU A 63 27.59 2.35 1.17
CA LEU A 63 28.90 2.75 1.71
C LEU A 63 29.97 2.79 0.60
N SER A 64 30.01 1.77 -0.26
CA SER A 64 30.93 1.75 -1.40
C SER A 64 30.77 2.94 -2.35
N ILE A 65 29.51 3.38 -2.60
CA ILE A 65 29.24 4.58 -3.42
C ILE A 65 29.86 5.82 -2.77
N ILE A 66 29.64 5.99 -1.46
CA ILE A 66 30.12 7.17 -0.71
C ILE A 66 31.64 7.15 -0.58
N ASP A 67 32.23 6.00 -0.27
CA ASP A 67 33.67 5.85 -0.08
C ASP A 67 34.44 6.13 -1.36
N ARG A 68 33.97 5.60 -2.48
CA ARG A 68 34.56 5.75 -3.81
C ARG A 68 34.30 7.10 -4.46
N TRP A 69 33.40 7.89 -3.92
CA TRP A 69 33.13 9.23 -4.45
C TRP A 69 34.37 10.11 -4.28
N ASN A 70 34.93 10.53 -5.41
CA ASN A 70 36.18 11.32 -5.44
C ASN A 70 35.91 12.80 -5.08
N THR A 71 35.77 13.04 -3.78
CA THR A 71 35.68 14.38 -3.18
C THR A 71 36.16 14.35 -1.74
N ASP A 72 36.41 15.52 -1.14
CA ASP A 72 36.85 15.63 0.23
C ASP A 72 35.78 15.21 1.26
N THR A 73 36.22 14.84 2.46
CA THR A 73 35.32 14.36 3.53
C THR A 73 34.33 15.43 3.99
N THR A 74 34.72 16.71 3.93
CA THR A 74 33.81 17.82 4.30
C THR A 74 32.62 17.89 3.37
N HIS A 75 32.87 17.80 2.05
CA HIS A 75 31.79 17.79 1.06
C HIS A 75 30.94 16.53 1.16
N LYS A 76 31.53 15.36 1.39
CA LYS A 76 30.78 14.12 1.67
C LYS A 76 29.85 14.29 2.88
N GLN A 77 30.37 14.85 3.98
CA GLN A 77 29.58 15.05 5.21
C GLN A 77 28.44 16.07 5.01
N LEU A 78 28.68 17.17 4.32
CA LEU A 78 27.64 18.14 4.00
C LEU A 78 26.53 17.53 3.13
N THR A 79 26.92 16.78 2.11
CA THR A 79 25.97 16.08 1.24
C THR A 79 25.17 15.03 2.02
N LEU A 80 25.84 14.26 2.89
CA LEU A 80 25.15 13.27 3.75
C LEU A 80 24.10 13.94 4.67
N ASN A 81 24.45 15.09 5.25
CA ASN A 81 23.53 15.85 6.10
C ASN A 81 22.35 16.42 5.30
N ASP A 82 22.56 16.93 4.10
CA ASP A 82 21.50 17.42 3.21
C ASP A 82 20.58 16.28 2.79
N ILE A 83 21.13 15.14 2.39
CA ILE A 83 20.37 13.94 2.02
C ILE A 83 19.56 13.42 3.22
N LYS A 84 20.14 13.43 4.43
CA LYS A 84 19.43 13.10 5.68
C LYS A 84 18.21 14.01 5.90
N ALA A 85 18.40 15.31 5.75
CA ALA A 85 17.29 16.26 5.89
C ALA A 85 16.20 16.03 4.83
N LYS A 86 16.61 15.75 3.58
CA LYS A 86 15.69 15.39 2.49
C LYS A 86 14.93 14.08 2.77
N TRP A 87 15.59 13.07 3.33
CA TRP A 87 14.92 11.83 3.75
C TRP A 87 13.85 12.06 4.80
N ILE A 88 14.17 12.84 5.85
CA ILE A 88 13.21 13.18 6.90
C ILE A 88 12.01 13.95 6.33
N ALA A 89 12.24 14.88 5.42
CA ALA A 89 11.18 15.61 4.73
C ALA A 89 10.33 14.70 3.82
N HIS A 90 10.98 13.80 3.08
CA HIS A 90 10.32 12.83 2.19
C HIS A 90 9.36 11.92 2.95
N LYS A 91 9.76 11.39 4.10
CA LYS A 91 8.91 10.54 4.97
C LYS A 91 7.63 11.22 5.46
N LYS A 92 7.60 12.55 5.54
CA LYS A 92 6.35 13.25 5.88
C LYS A 92 5.26 13.01 4.84
N GLY A 93 5.62 12.74 3.59
CA GLY A 93 4.71 12.38 2.51
C GLY A 93 4.05 11.00 2.66
N ASP A 94 4.58 10.12 3.50
CA ASP A 94 4.06 8.77 3.72
C ASP A 94 2.64 8.73 4.31
N VAL A 95 2.18 9.85 4.86
CA VAL A 95 0.80 9.99 5.34
C VAL A 95 -0.22 9.63 4.27
N ALA A 96 0.06 9.92 2.99
CA ALA A 96 -0.81 9.56 1.87
C ALA A 96 -1.02 8.04 1.75
N PHE A 97 -0.03 7.25 2.17
CA PHE A 97 -0.02 5.80 2.06
C PHE A 97 -0.48 5.08 3.34
N ARG A 98 -0.81 5.78 4.42
CA ARG A 98 -1.18 5.19 5.72
C ARG A 98 -2.25 4.10 5.60
N TRP A 99 -3.18 4.24 4.66
CA TRP A 99 -4.26 3.29 4.43
C TRP A 99 -3.78 1.89 4.02
N PHE A 100 -2.60 1.75 3.43
CA PHE A 100 -2.05 0.46 3.00
C PHE A 100 -1.36 -0.30 4.14
N LYS A 101 -0.99 0.37 5.24
CA LYS A 101 -0.09 -0.16 6.28
C LYS A 101 -0.65 -1.34 7.06
N ASP A 102 -1.96 -1.45 7.19
CA ASP A 102 -2.64 -2.42 8.05
C ASP A 102 -2.85 -3.79 7.39
N ASN A 103 -2.68 -3.89 6.04
CA ASN A 103 -2.95 -5.13 5.32
C ASN A 103 -2.18 -5.19 3.99
N ASN A 104 -1.26 -6.14 3.87
CA ASN A 104 -0.43 -6.34 2.68
C ASN A 104 -1.25 -6.67 1.42
N GLN A 105 -2.43 -7.27 1.54
CA GLN A 105 -3.32 -7.52 0.39
C GLN A 105 -3.71 -6.23 -0.33
N LYS A 106 -3.68 -5.08 0.35
CA LYS A 106 -3.92 -3.78 -0.28
C LYS A 106 -2.78 -3.39 -1.23
N SER A 107 -1.53 -3.73 -0.89
CA SER A 107 -0.38 -3.53 -1.76
C SER A 107 -0.43 -4.43 -3.00
N VAL A 108 -0.80 -5.70 -2.82
CA VAL A 108 -1.03 -6.65 -3.92
C VAL A 108 -2.14 -6.13 -4.85
N LEU A 109 -3.27 -5.70 -4.30
CA LEU A 109 -4.36 -5.11 -5.09
C LEU A 109 -3.92 -3.83 -5.82
N ALA A 110 -3.10 -2.99 -5.16
CA ALA A 110 -2.53 -1.80 -5.79
C ALA A 110 -1.70 -2.18 -7.01
N TRP A 111 -0.86 -3.21 -6.90
CA TRP A 111 -0.07 -3.72 -8.02
C TRP A 111 -0.94 -4.18 -9.18
N GLU A 112 -1.93 -5.03 -8.92
CA GLU A 112 -2.87 -5.50 -9.94
C GLU A 112 -3.60 -4.35 -10.66
N TRP A 113 -3.98 -3.33 -9.89
CA TRP A 113 -4.66 -2.16 -10.42
C TRP A 113 -3.71 -1.31 -11.28
N LEU A 114 -2.51 -1.05 -10.78
CA LEU A 114 -1.48 -0.26 -11.46
C LEU A 114 -1.06 -0.93 -12.77
N CYS A 115 -0.84 -2.24 -12.80
CA CYS A 115 -0.51 -2.98 -14.02
C CYS A 115 -1.55 -2.81 -15.14
N LYS A 116 -2.82 -2.61 -14.77
CA LYS A 116 -3.92 -2.44 -15.73
C LYS A 116 -4.15 -1.01 -16.16
N ASN A 117 -3.75 -0.02 -15.34
CA ASN A 117 -4.19 1.37 -15.49
C ASN A 117 -3.04 2.37 -15.63
N SER A 118 -1.78 1.94 -15.47
CA SER A 118 -0.61 2.81 -15.61
C SER A 118 0.26 2.35 -16.75
N SER A 119 0.51 3.25 -17.72
CA SER A 119 1.41 3.01 -18.85
C SER A 119 2.90 3.01 -18.47
N ILE A 120 3.25 3.50 -17.27
CA ILE A 120 4.64 3.66 -16.82
C ILE A 120 5.24 2.33 -16.33
N LEU A 121 4.42 1.28 -16.18
CA LEU A 121 4.86 0.00 -15.60
C LEU A 121 5.59 -0.93 -16.56
N VAL A 122 5.81 -0.54 -17.80
CA VAL A 122 6.45 -1.41 -18.80
C VAL A 122 7.83 -1.89 -18.34
N ASP A 123 8.54 -1.09 -17.54
CA ASP A 123 9.89 -1.38 -17.06
C ASP A 123 9.96 -1.85 -15.60
N TYR A 124 8.87 -1.73 -14.83
CA TYR A 124 8.86 -2.14 -13.41
C TYR A 124 8.35 -3.58 -13.28
N ARG A 125 9.26 -4.52 -13.07
CA ARG A 125 8.95 -5.96 -13.07
C ARG A 125 8.74 -6.58 -11.68
N ARG A 126 8.80 -5.77 -10.62
CA ARG A 126 8.73 -6.27 -9.25
C ARG A 126 7.31 -6.13 -8.70
N PRO A 127 6.63 -7.23 -8.33
CA PRO A 127 5.34 -7.17 -7.65
C PRO A 127 5.43 -6.40 -6.33
N LEU A 128 4.33 -5.77 -5.91
CA LEU A 128 4.21 -5.15 -4.61
C LEU A 128 3.60 -6.17 -3.65
N GLU A 129 4.42 -6.77 -2.79
CA GLU A 129 3.98 -7.82 -1.86
C GLU A 129 3.58 -7.25 -0.51
N ASP A 130 4.21 -6.15 -0.11
CA ASP A 130 3.99 -5.51 1.18
C ASP A 130 3.94 -3.97 1.08
N PHE A 131 3.85 -3.33 2.25
CA PHE A 131 3.80 -1.87 2.35
C PHE A 131 5.11 -1.20 1.95
N ASP A 132 6.25 -1.80 2.27
CA ASP A 132 7.57 -1.24 1.93
C ASP A 132 7.81 -1.30 0.42
N ASP A 133 7.45 -2.39 -0.25
CA ASP A 133 7.51 -2.49 -1.71
C ASP A 133 6.64 -1.43 -2.39
N LEU A 134 5.45 -1.16 -1.84
CA LEU A 134 4.57 -0.09 -2.34
C LEU A 134 5.25 1.29 -2.21
N LEU A 135 5.86 1.58 -1.08
CA LEU A 135 6.55 2.84 -0.86
C LEU A 135 7.77 2.99 -1.78
N ILE A 136 8.58 1.93 -1.94
CA ILE A 136 9.73 1.89 -2.86
C ILE A 136 9.27 2.15 -4.30
N PHE A 137 8.16 1.55 -4.70
CA PHE A 137 7.57 1.77 -6.01
C PHE A 137 7.26 3.25 -6.25
N PHE A 138 6.54 3.89 -5.33
CA PHE A 138 6.18 5.31 -5.46
C PHE A 138 7.38 6.25 -5.30
N ASP A 139 8.43 5.86 -4.59
CA ASP A 139 9.69 6.60 -4.50
C ASP A 139 10.45 6.60 -5.83
N ASN A 140 10.41 5.49 -6.56
CA ASN A 140 11.10 5.32 -7.84
C ASN A 140 10.32 5.93 -9.01
N ILE A 141 9.00 5.77 -9.01
CA ILE A 141 8.13 6.33 -10.05
C ILE A 141 7.58 7.67 -9.56
N LYS A 142 8.28 8.74 -9.79
CA LYS A 142 7.96 10.10 -9.34
C LYS A 142 6.65 10.62 -9.97
N TYR A 143 5.50 10.06 -9.59
CA TYR A 143 4.20 10.59 -9.99
C TYR A 143 3.97 12.00 -9.44
N PRO A 144 3.35 12.90 -10.20
CA PRO A 144 2.81 14.14 -9.66
C PRO A 144 1.88 13.84 -8.46
N PRO A 145 1.88 14.65 -7.39
CA PRO A 145 1.07 14.41 -6.21
C PRO A 145 -0.41 14.16 -6.51
N GLU A 146 -0.99 14.91 -7.45
CA GLU A 146 -2.39 14.80 -7.84
C GLU A 146 -2.68 13.43 -8.51
N GLN A 147 -1.76 12.96 -9.35
CA GLN A 147 -1.89 11.67 -10.02
C GLN A 147 -1.75 10.51 -9.03
N ARG A 148 -0.78 10.61 -8.10
CA ARG A 148 -0.59 9.65 -7.01
C ARG A 148 -1.87 9.54 -6.17
N ASP A 149 -2.41 10.66 -5.72
CA ASP A 149 -3.58 10.71 -4.86
C ASP A 149 -4.82 10.16 -5.58
N LEU A 150 -4.99 10.48 -6.86
CA LEU A 150 -6.03 9.90 -7.71
C LEU A 150 -5.91 8.37 -7.81
N TYR A 151 -4.70 7.85 -7.97
CA TYR A 151 -4.47 6.40 -8.04
C TYR A 151 -4.81 5.72 -6.70
N ILE A 152 -4.38 6.31 -5.58
CA ILE A 152 -4.70 5.83 -4.24
C ILE A 152 -6.22 5.77 -4.04
N GLU A 153 -6.96 6.80 -4.43
CA GLU A 153 -8.43 6.80 -4.31
C GLU A 153 -9.10 5.71 -5.17
N LYS A 154 -8.65 5.53 -6.41
CA LYS A 154 -9.18 4.48 -7.28
C LYS A 154 -8.90 3.08 -6.73
N ILE A 155 -7.70 2.86 -6.16
CA ILE A 155 -7.34 1.60 -5.51
C ILE A 155 -8.22 1.37 -4.27
N LYS A 156 -8.44 2.37 -3.42
CA LYS A 156 -9.35 2.30 -2.26
C LYS A 156 -10.78 1.93 -2.68
N LYS A 157 -11.28 2.54 -3.75
CA LYS A 157 -12.61 2.22 -4.29
C LYS A 157 -12.67 0.77 -4.79
N ARG A 158 -11.63 0.30 -5.49
CA ARG A 158 -11.54 -1.10 -5.94
C ARG A 158 -11.53 -2.08 -4.77
N TRP A 159 -10.77 -1.79 -3.71
CA TRP A 159 -10.75 -2.57 -2.47
C TRP A 159 -12.14 -2.67 -1.83
N GLY A 160 -12.83 -1.53 -1.69
CA GLY A 160 -14.19 -1.52 -1.17
C GLY A 160 -15.16 -2.39 -1.97
N GLN A 161 -15.09 -2.33 -3.31
CA GLN A 161 -15.89 -3.19 -4.19
C GLN A 161 -15.56 -4.68 -4.02
N GLN A 162 -14.28 -5.01 -3.87
CA GLN A 162 -13.87 -6.40 -3.66
C GLN A 162 -14.37 -6.93 -2.32
N ARG A 163 -14.18 -6.17 -1.22
CA ARG A 163 -14.67 -6.54 0.11
C ARG A 163 -16.20 -6.66 0.15
N TYR A 164 -16.91 -5.77 -0.53
CA TYR A 164 -18.36 -5.87 -0.66
C TYR A 164 -18.79 -7.19 -1.35
N ARG A 165 -18.14 -7.56 -2.45
CA ARG A 165 -18.40 -8.82 -3.15
C ARG A 165 -18.08 -10.06 -2.30
N GLU A 166 -16.97 -10.02 -1.54
CA GLU A 166 -16.58 -11.09 -0.62
C GLU A 166 -17.61 -11.28 0.49
N ASN A 167 -18.14 -10.19 1.04
CA ASN A 167 -19.18 -10.21 2.06
C ASN A 167 -20.54 -10.67 1.53
N LEU A 168 -20.75 -10.60 0.21
CA LEU A 168 -21.97 -11.11 -0.44
C LEU A 168 -21.88 -12.60 -0.82
N LYS A 169 -20.77 -13.30 -0.53
CA LYS A 169 -20.67 -14.74 -0.80
C LYS A 169 -21.86 -15.49 -0.14
N GLY A 170 -22.65 -16.17 -0.95
CA GLY A 170 -23.87 -16.86 -0.51
C GLY A 170 -25.08 -15.95 -0.31
N LYS A 171 -24.99 -14.65 -0.65
CA LYS A 171 -26.10 -13.70 -0.61
C LYS A 171 -26.26 -13.04 -1.98
N SER A 172 -27.51 -12.87 -2.39
CA SER A 172 -27.87 -12.12 -3.60
C SER A 172 -28.66 -10.86 -3.21
N GLN A 173 -28.37 -9.75 -3.88
CA GLN A 173 -29.13 -8.52 -3.69
C GLN A 173 -30.38 -8.55 -4.56
N TYR A 174 -31.55 -8.42 -3.92
CA TYR A 174 -32.84 -8.24 -4.60
C TYR A 174 -33.43 -6.91 -4.21
N ASN A 175 -34.01 -6.20 -5.17
CA ASN A 175 -34.71 -4.95 -4.96
C ASN A 175 -36.22 -5.21 -5.13
N PHE A 176 -36.96 -4.99 -4.07
CA PHE A 176 -38.43 -5.11 -4.06
C PHE A 176 -39.06 -3.75 -3.85
N VAL A 177 -40.20 -3.54 -4.51
CA VAL A 177 -41.08 -2.43 -4.19
C VAL A 177 -42.19 -3.00 -3.30
N LEU A 178 -42.27 -2.53 -2.07
CA LEU A 178 -43.31 -2.92 -1.10
C LEU A 178 -44.31 -1.78 -0.97
N SER A 179 -45.56 -2.13 -0.65
CA SER A 179 -46.52 -1.12 -0.26
C SER A 179 -46.13 -0.46 1.07
N ASP A 180 -46.52 0.79 1.30
CA ASP A 180 -46.19 1.54 2.53
C ASP A 180 -46.64 0.77 3.78
N LYS A 181 -47.79 0.11 3.72
CA LYS A 181 -48.29 -0.74 4.80
C LYS A 181 -47.35 -1.91 5.09
N ALA A 182 -46.86 -2.62 4.06
CA ALA A 182 -45.96 -3.75 4.22
C ALA A 182 -44.58 -3.27 4.72
N ALA A 183 -44.05 -2.17 4.18
CA ALA A 183 -42.78 -1.58 4.61
C ALA A 183 -42.87 -1.12 6.08
N GLY A 184 -43.94 -0.46 6.50
CA GLY A 184 -44.11 -0.03 7.89
C GLY A 184 -44.28 -1.20 8.86
N THR A 185 -44.93 -2.30 8.42
CA THR A 185 -45.06 -3.52 9.24
C THR A 185 -43.71 -4.21 9.40
N LEU A 186 -42.92 -4.31 8.31
CA LEU A 186 -41.58 -4.88 8.31
C LEU A 186 -40.66 -4.11 9.27
N GLU A 187 -40.71 -2.77 9.26
CA GLU A 187 -39.96 -1.91 10.16
C GLU A 187 -40.32 -2.16 11.63
N LYS A 188 -41.59 -2.17 11.94
CA LYS A 188 -42.05 -2.42 13.32
C LYS A 188 -41.62 -3.78 13.84
N LEU A 189 -41.76 -4.83 13.05
CA LEU A 189 -41.33 -6.17 13.45
C LEU A 189 -39.81 -6.26 13.60
N ALA A 190 -39.05 -5.68 12.67
CA ALA A 190 -37.60 -5.66 12.74
C ALA A 190 -37.09 -4.95 14.03
N THR A 191 -37.75 -3.84 14.39
CA THR A 191 -37.42 -3.11 15.63
C THR A 191 -37.84 -3.92 16.87
N GLN A 192 -39.02 -4.53 16.86
CA GLN A 192 -39.52 -5.34 17.98
C GLN A 192 -38.58 -6.52 18.32
N TYR A 193 -38.01 -7.15 17.29
CA TYR A 193 -37.10 -8.31 17.48
C TYR A 193 -35.64 -7.96 17.43
N GLU A 194 -35.27 -6.67 17.36
CA GLU A 194 -33.88 -6.18 17.33
C GLU A 194 -33.03 -6.79 16.21
N ILE A 195 -33.64 -7.06 15.05
CA ILE A 195 -32.98 -7.64 13.87
C ILE A 195 -33.08 -6.71 12.64
N SER A 196 -32.22 -6.91 11.65
CA SER A 196 -32.36 -6.18 10.39
C SER A 196 -33.58 -6.62 9.58
N ARG A 197 -34.17 -5.70 8.79
CA ARG A 197 -35.27 -6.00 7.88
C ARG A 197 -34.96 -7.15 6.92
N ALA A 198 -33.71 -7.23 6.42
CA ALA A 198 -33.27 -8.33 5.58
C ALA A 198 -33.28 -9.67 6.32
N ARG A 199 -32.79 -9.71 7.57
CA ARG A 199 -32.83 -10.94 8.38
C ARG A 199 -34.23 -11.37 8.73
N LEU A 200 -35.12 -10.43 8.99
CA LEU A 200 -36.53 -10.73 9.22
C LEU A 200 -37.19 -11.37 7.98
N LEU A 201 -36.92 -10.82 6.78
CA LEU A 201 -37.40 -11.41 5.53
C LEU A 201 -36.82 -12.82 5.30
N GLU A 202 -35.54 -13.04 5.54
CA GLU A 202 -34.94 -14.37 5.47
C GLU A 202 -35.68 -15.37 6.36
N ILE A 203 -35.90 -15.02 7.65
CA ILE A 203 -36.66 -15.86 8.59
C ILE A 203 -38.06 -16.17 8.10
N LEU A 204 -38.78 -15.17 7.61
CA LEU A 204 -40.14 -15.38 7.09
C LEU A 204 -40.15 -16.29 5.88
N ILE A 205 -39.21 -16.15 4.97
CA ILE A 205 -39.08 -17.02 3.79
C ILE A 205 -38.74 -18.46 4.20
N GLU A 206 -37.75 -18.63 5.11
CA GLU A 206 -37.37 -19.94 5.64
C GLU A 206 -38.54 -20.65 6.31
N LEU A 207 -39.27 -19.96 7.20
CA LEU A 207 -40.44 -20.52 7.88
C LEU A 207 -41.57 -20.90 6.93
N GLU A 208 -41.86 -20.07 5.92
CA GLU A 208 -42.90 -20.40 4.95
C GLU A 208 -42.45 -21.54 4.03
N ALA A 209 -41.17 -21.64 3.66
CA ALA A 209 -40.67 -22.76 2.88
C ALA A 209 -40.76 -24.10 3.63
N GLU A 210 -40.59 -24.08 4.97
CA GLU A 210 -40.70 -25.27 5.81
C GLU A 210 -42.13 -25.68 6.09
N LYS A 211 -43.02 -24.73 6.44
CA LYS A 211 -44.34 -24.99 6.93
C LYS A 211 -45.41 -24.92 5.86
N ASN A 212 -45.22 -24.07 4.84
CA ASN A 212 -46.18 -23.84 3.73
C ASN A 212 -47.62 -23.50 4.22
N ASP A 213 -47.71 -22.76 5.32
CA ASP A 213 -48.97 -22.53 6.02
C ASP A 213 -49.76 -21.31 5.50
N HIS A 214 -49.01 -20.22 5.18
CA HIS A 214 -49.63 -18.90 4.99
C HIS A 214 -49.88 -18.53 3.52
N ILE A 215 -48.93 -18.85 2.63
CA ILE A 215 -49.03 -18.48 1.21
C ILE A 215 -50.19 -19.20 0.51
N PRO A 216 -50.35 -20.54 0.65
CA PRO A 216 -51.45 -21.24 -0.01
C PRO A 216 -52.81 -20.77 0.45
N GLU A 217 -53.02 -20.54 1.74
CA GLU A 217 -54.26 -20.03 2.29
C GLU A 217 -54.57 -18.62 1.78
N ARG A 218 -53.58 -17.75 1.74
CA ARG A 218 -53.75 -16.39 1.23
C ARG A 218 -54.08 -16.36 -0.26
N ILE A 219 -53.45 -17.21 -1.04
CA ILE A 219 -53.73 -17.34 -2.49
C ILE A 219 -55.15 -17.80 -2.74
N ARG A 220 -55.62 -18.81 -2.00
CA ARG A 220 -57.04 -19.27 -2.09
C ARG A 220 -58.01 -18.13 -1.81
N THR A 221 -57.79 -17.37 -0.74
CA THR A 221 -58.64 -16.23 -0.38
C THR A 221 -58.66 -15.18 -1.49
N LEU A 222 -57.50 -14.86 -2.10
CA LEU A 222 -57.45 -13.89 -3.19
C LEU A 222 -58.12 -14.39 -4.47
N GLN A 223 -58.08 -15.69 -4.75
CA GLN A 223 -58.77 -16.28 -5.91
C GLN A 223 -60.29 -16.26 -5.74
N LEU A 224 -60.80 -16.54 -4.54
CA LEU A 224 -62.20 -16.44 -4.24
C LEU A 224 -62.77 -15.03 -4.41
N LEU A 225 -61.97 -14.01 -3.97
CA LEU A 225 -62.34 -12.61 -4.12
C LEU A 225 -62.32 -12.09 -5.56
N LYS A 226 -61.59 -12.73 -6.46
CA LYS A 226 -61.56 -12.37 -7.88
C LYS A 226 -62.66 -12.97 -8.68
N ASN A 227 -63.29 -14.03 -8.19
CA ASN A 227 -64.37 -14.76 -8.85
C ASN A 227 -65.77 -14.36 -8.31
N SER A 228 -65.78 -13.40 -7.38
CA SER A 228 -67.01 -12.76 -6.84
C SER A 228 -67.19 -11.38 -7.46
#